data_bba1e96c08a9042342f141018751d7f1
#
_entry.id   bba1e96c08a9042342f141018751d7f1
#
_cell.length_a   1.000
_cell.length_b   1.000
_cell.length_c   1.000
_cell.angle_alpha   90.00
_cell.angle_beta   90.00
_cell.angle_gamma   90.00
#
_symmetry.space_group_name_H-M   'P 1'
#
loop_
_entity.id
_entity.type
_entity.pdbx_description
1 polymer ?
#
loop_
_entity_poly.entity_id
_entity_poly.type
_entity_poly.pdbx_seq_one_letter_code
_entity_poly.pdbx_strand_id
1 'polypeptide(L)' 'MFENISVEISNGICMLTINRPKQLNALNKQTIEETHKALKELETDYQVGVVILTGA' A
#
# COMPACT_ATOMS: atom_id res chain seq x y z
N MET A 1 8.54 -7.31 3.52
CA MET A 1 7.29 -7.07 4.28
C MET A 1 7.25 -5.64 4.76
N PHE A 2 6.10 -5.01 4.68
CA PHE A 2 5.93 -3.63 5.12
C PHE A 2 5.39 -3.57 6.55
N GLU A 3 5.82 -2.58 7.31
CA GLU A 3 5.36 -2.41 8.70
C GLU A 3 4.15 -1.49 8.81
N ASN A 4 4.10 -0.45 7.98
CA ASN A 4 3.10 0.60 8.09
C ASN A 4 2.02 0.54 7.02
N ILE A 5 2.12 -0.39 6.10
CA ILE A 5 1.12 -0.59 5.06
C ILE A 5 0.84 -2.07 4.89
N SER A 6 -0.32 -2.39 4.34
CA SER A 6 -0.63 -3.74 3.91
C SER A 6 -1.03 -3.73 2.44
N VAL A 7 -0.72 -4.81 1.74
CA VAL A 7 -0.99 -4.94 0.31
C VAL A 7 -1.73 -6.24 0.08
N GLU A 8 -2.92 -6.16 -0.52
CA GLU A 8 -3.71 -7.33 -0.89
C GLU A 8 -4.12 -7.22 -2.34
N ILE A 9 -3.97 -8.29 -3.09
CA ILE A 9 -4.33 -8.34 -4.51
C ILE A 9 -5.40 -9.40 -4.70
N SER A 10 -6.50 -9.01 -5.33
CA SER A 10 -7.61 -9.93 -5.64
C SER A 10 -8.31 -9.45 -6.91
N ASN A 11 -8.51 -10.36 -7.85
CA ASN A 11 -9.25 -10.09 -9.10
C ASN A 11 -8.73 -8.86 -9.86
N GLY A 12 -7.43 -8.67 -9.90
CA GLY A 12 -6.81 -7.55 -10.60
C GLY A 12 -6.85 -6.23 -9.84
N ILE A 13 -7.37 -6.23 -8.61
CA ILE A 13 -7.46 -5.04 -7.76
C ILE A 13 -6.47 -5.18 -6.61
N CYS A 14 -5.62 -4.17 -6.43
CA CYS A 14 -4.73 -4.10 -5.29
C CYS A 14 -5.30 -3.14 -4.26
N MET A 15 -5.50 -3.63 -3.05
CA MET A 15 -5.88 -2.79 -1.92
C MET A 15 -4.61 -2.48 -1.12
N LEU A 16 -4.19 -1.22 -1.15
CA LEU A 16 -3.04 -0.75 -0.40
C LEU A 16 -3.54 0.07 0.79
N THR A 17 -3.34 -0.45 1.99
CA THR A 17 -3.89 0.14 3.20
C THR A 17 -2.77 0.72 4.06
N ILE A 18 -2.91 2.00 4.42
CA ILE A 18 -2.03 2.62 5.41
C ILE A 18 -2.53 2.18 6.78
N ASN A 19 -1.69 1.46 7.51
CA ASN A 19 -2.08 0.84 8.78
C ASN A 19 -1.28 1.42 9.93
N ARG A 20 -1.62 2.65 10.31
CA ARG A 20 -1.04 3.34 11.46
C ARG A 20 -2.13 3.92 12.36
N PRO A 21 -3.04 3.06 12.87
CA PRO A 21 -4.20 3.56 13.63
C PRO A 21 -3.82 4.32 14.90
N LYS A 22 -2.72 3.97 15.54
CA LYS A 22 -2.27 4.66 16.75
C LYS A 22 -1.84 6.11 16.48
N GLN A 23 -1.46 6.41 15.24
CA GLN A 23 -1.09 7.75 14.81
C GLN A 23 -2.13 8.34 13.86
N LEU A 24 -3.37 7.83 13.92
CA LEU A 24 -4.47 8.24 13.03
C LEU A 24 -4.06 8.14 11.55
N ASN A 25 -3.27 7.11 11.21
CA ASN A 25 -2.75 6.87 9.87
C ASN A 25 -1.90 8.01 9.32
N ALA A 26 -1.29 8.80 10.21
CA ALA A 26 -0.39 9.87 9.80
C ALA A 26 0.81 9.32 9.02
N LEU A 27 1.18 9.98 7.94
CA LEU A 27 2.30 9.59 7.12
C LEU A 27 3.62 10.03 7.76
N ASN A 28 4.55 9.10 7.88
CA ASN A 28 5.92 9.41 8.25
C ASN A 28 6.83 9.00 7.10
N LYS A 29 8.12 9.29 7.24
CA LYS A 29 9.09 8.98 6.19
C LYS A 29 9.07 7.50 5.80
N GLN A 30 9.03 6.60 6.78
CA GLN A 30 9.02 5.17 6.53
C GLN A 30 7.76 4.74 5.76
N THR A 31 6.60 5.26 6.14
CA THR A 31 5.34 4.95 5.45
C THR A 31 5.38 5.40 4.00
N ILE A 32 5.90 6.59 3.75
CA ILE A 32 6.04 7.14 2.40
C ILE A 32 6.97 6.26 1.56
N GLU A 33 8.10 5.85 2.13
CA GLU A 33 9.06 4.98 1.44
C GLU A 33 8.46 3.61 1.14
N GLU A 34 7.72 3.02 2.09
CA GLU A 34 7.06 1.74 1.89
C GLU A 34 6.01 1.82 0.79
N THR A 35 5.20 2.88 0.80
CA THR A 35 4.18 3.12 -0.23
C THR A 35 4.82 3.25 -1.61
N HIS A 36 5.87 4.04 -1.71
CA HIS A 36 6.60 4.22 -2.96
C HIS A 36 7.14 2.89 -3.49
N LYS A 37 7.74 2.10 -2.61
CA LYS A 37 8.30 0.81 -2.98
C LYS A 37 7.21 -0.16 -3.45
N ALA A 38 6.08 -0.20 -2.73
CA ALA A 38 4.96 -1.06 -3.10
C ALA A 38 4.39 -0.67 -4.47
N LEU A 39 4.18 0.62 -4.71
CA LEU A 39 3.65 1.09 -5.99
C LEU A 39 4.60 0.77 -7.14
N LYS A 40 5.90 0.89 -6.90
CA LYS A 40 6.89 0.58 -7.92
C LYS A 40 6.90 -0.91 -8.27
N GLU A 41 6.74 -1.78 -7.29
CA GLU A 41 6.61 -3.22 -7.53
C GLU A 41 5.32 -3.55 -8.30
N LEU A 42 4.22 -2.88 -7.98
CA LEU A 42 2.93 -3.10 -8.63
C LEU A 42 2.91 -2.63 -10.08
N GLU A 43 3.75 -1.66 -10.44
CA GLU A 43 3.87 -1.17 -11.81
C GLU A 43 4.18 -2.29 -12.81
N THR A 44 4.93 -3.29 -12.39
CA THR A 44 5.37 -4.40 -13.24
C THR A 44 4.52 -5.65 -13.06
N ASP A 45 3.48 -5.60 -12.24
CA ASP A 45 2.62 -6.74 -11.98
C ASP A 45 1.44 -6.75 -12.95
N TYR A 46 1.47 -7.67 -13.90
CA TYR A 46 0.42 -7.78 -14.92
C TYR A 46 -0.94 -8.19 -14.37
N GLN A 47 -0.99 -8.69 -13.13
CA GLN A 47 -2.23 -9.10 -12.50
C GLN A 47 -2.98 -7.93 -11.88
N VAL A 48 -2.33 -6.78 -11.77
CA VAL A 48 -2.92 -5.61 -11.13
C VAL A 48 -3.33 -4.59 -12.18
N GLY A 49 -4.62 -4.33 -12.27
CA GLY A 49 -5.16 -3.30 -13.15
C GLY A 49 -5.55 -2.02 -12.43
N VAL A 50 -5.83 -2.12 -11.12
CA VAL A 50 -6.29 -0.99 -10.31
C VAL A 50 -5.65 -1.06 -8.94
N VAL A 51 -5.26 0.09 -8.41
CA VAL A 51 -4.75 0.20 -7.02
C VAL A 51 -5.68 1.14 -6.26
N ILE A 52 -6.19 0.66 -5.13
CA ILE A 52 -7.01 1.46 -4.22
C ILE A 52 -6.18 1.75 -2.98
N LEU A 53 -5.99 3.03 -2.68
CA LEU A 53 -5.25 3.48 -1.50
C LEU A 53 -6.25 3.92 -0.43
N THR A 54 -6.12 3.37 0.76
CA THR A 54 -7.04 3.66 1.85
C THR A 54 -6.31 3.67 3.20
N GLY A 55 -6.99 4.17 4.24
CA GLY A 55 -6.50 4.14 5.61
C GLY A 55 -7.31 3.14 6.44
N ALA A 56 -6.61 2.50 7.35
CA ALA A 56 -7.24 1.57 8.29
C ALA A 56 -8.06 2.31 9.37
#